data_a9a7250c73634f4d6c95c42bbf367de5
#
_entry.id   a9a7250c73634f4d6c95c42bbf367de5
#
_cell.length_a   1.000
_cell.length_b   1.000
_cell.length_c   1.000
_cell.angle_alpha   90.00
_cell.angle_beta   90.00
_cell.angle_gamma   90.00
#
_symmetry.space_group_name_H-M   'P 1'
#
loop_
_entity.id
_entity.type
_entity.pdbx_description
1 polymer ?
#
loop_
_entity_poly.entity_id
_entity_poly.type
_entity_poly.pdbx_seq_one_letter_code
_entity_poly.pdbx_strand_id
1 'polypeptide(L)' 'MTTLDARGLSCPLPLAMAKRRMADLEPGQVLVVLATDPEAPIDLAAWAAEAGHSYSEMRAEAGWTEYTLVKARA' A
#
# COMPACT_ATOMS: atom_id res chain seq x y z
N MET A 1 -10.10 -7.53 -5.52
CA MET A 1 -9.42 -6.47 -4.74
C MET A 1 -9.04 -7.02 -3.38
N THR A 2 -7.81 -6.79 -2.97
CA THR A 2 -7.28 -7.27 -1.70
C THR A 2 -7.08 -6.11 -0.75
N THR A 3 -7.54 -6.25 0.50
CA THR A 3 -7.38 -5.20 1.51
C THR A 3 -6.41 -5.67 2.59
N LEU A 4 -5.42 -4.85 2.89
CA LEU A 4 -4.45 -5.08 3.94
C LEU A 4 -4.66 -4.06 5.05
N ASP A 5 -5.03 -4.52 6.23
CA ASP A 5 -5.19 -3.64 7.37
C ASP A 5 -3.88 -3.54 8.16
N ALA A 6 -3.16 -2.45 7.95
CA ALA A 6 -1.89 -2.18 8.62
C ALA A 6 -2.03 -1.04 9.64
N ARG A 7 -3.26 -0.72 10.04
CA ARG A 7 -3.49 0.33 11.04
C ARG A 7 -2.86 -0.07 12.36
N GLY A 8 -2.26 0.90 13.05
CA GLY A 8 -1.59 0.68 14.32
C GLY A 8 -0.17 0.13 14.21
N LEU A 9 0.26 -0.21 13.00
CA LEU A 9 1.62 -0.70 12.77
C LEU A 9 2.54 0.43 12.37
N SER A 10 3.78 0.38 12.82
CA SER A 10 4.79 1.40 12.50
C SER A 10 5.74 0.92 11.43
N CYS A 11 6.39 1.89 10.77
CA CYS A 11 7.44 1.64 9.80
C CYS A 11 8.48 0.68 10.39
N PRO A 12 8.95 -0.33 9.64
CA PRO A 12 8.68 -0.56 8.22
C PRO A 12 7.57 -1.60 7.96
N LEU A 13 6.75 -1.93 8.93
CA LEU A 13 5.78 -3.02 8.81
C LEU A 13 4.74 -2.81 7.71
N PRO A 14 4.10 -1.63 7.57
CA PRO A 14 3.12 -1.47 6.50
C PRO A 14 3.71 -1.75 5.11
N LEU A 15 4.93 -1.26 4.85
CA LEU A 15 5.60 -1.50 3.59
C LEU A 15 5.95 -2.97 3.38
N ALA A 16 6.52 -3.59 4.41
CA ALA A 16 6.90 -5.01 4.32
C ALA A 16 5.70 -5.90 4.03
N MET A 17 4.58 -5.63 4.69
CA MET A 17 3.36 -6.40 4.49
C MET A 17 2.75 -6.14 3.12
N ALA A 18 2.81 -4.89 2.64
CA ALA A 18 2.31 -4.55 1.31
C ALA A 18 3.10 -5.27 0.22
N LYS A 19 4.43 -5.30 0.35
CA LYS A 19 5.29 -6.03 -0.60
C LYS A 19 4.93 -7.51 -0.65
N ARG A 20 4.73 -8.10 0.50
CA ARG A 20 4.40 -9.51 0.62
C ARG A 20 3.07 -9.84 -0.03
N ARG A 21 2.05 -9.02 0.25
CA ARG A 21 0.73 -9.22 -0.35
C ARG A 21 0.75 -9.01 -1.85
N MET A 22 1.47 -7.99 -2.31
CA MET A 22 1.56 -7.68 -3.73
C MET A 22 2.19 -8.83 -4.51
N ALA A 23 3.13 -9.55 -3.90
CA ALA A 23 3.78 -10.68 -4.56
C ALA A 23 2.79 -11.79 -4.91
N ASP A 24 1.70 -11.91 -4.17
CA ASP A 24 0.67 -12.93 -4.41
C ASP A 24 -0.39 -12.50 -5.41
N LEU A 25 -0.35 -11.26 -5.87
CA LEU A 25 -1.35 -10.73 -6.80
C LEU A 25 -0.90 -10.88 -8.24
N GLU A 26 -1.90 -10.95 -9.13
CA GLU A 26 -1.67 -10.95 -10.57
C GLU A 26 -1.51 -9.51 -11.06
N PRO A 27 -0.77 -9.29 -12.17
CA PRO A 27 -0.66 -7.94 -12.74
C PRO A 27 -2.03 -7.33 -13.01
N GLY A 28 -2.19 -6.07 -12.64
CA GLY A 28 -3.46 -5.34 -12.79
C GLY A 28 -4.42 -5.49 -11.63
N GLN A 29 -4.13 -6.38 -10.68
CA GLN A 29 -4.96 -6.49 -9.47
C GLN A 29 -4.65 -5.36 -8.50
N VAL A 30 -5.62 -5.05 -7.65
CA VAL A 30 -5.57 -3.91 -6.74
C VAL A 30 -5.33 -4.35 -5.31
N LEU A 31 -4.38 -3.70 -4.65
CA LEU A 31 -4.14 -3.86 -3.22
C LEU A 31 -4.50 -2.55 -2.52
N VAL A 32 -5.37 -2.63 -1.55
CA VAL A 32 -5.74 -1.49 -0.71
C VAL A 32 -5.07 -1.66 0.65
N VAL A 33 -4.28 -0.68 1.05
CA VAL A 33 -3.58 -0.69 2.34
C VAL A 33 -4.16 0.38 3.23
N LEU A 34 -4.54 0.01 4.44
CA LEU A 34 -5.00 0.96 5.46
C LEU A 34 -3.88 1.14 6.46
N ALA A 35 -3.46 2.39 6.69
CA ALA A 35 -2.35 2.66 7.60
C ALA A 35 -2.53 3.95 8.37
N THR A 36 -1.94 3.99 9.56
CA THR A 36 -1.95 5.16 10.44
C THR A 36 -0.56 5.77 10.60
N ASP A 37 0.50 5.05 10.20
CA ASP A 37 1.88 5.52 10.34
C ASP A 37 2.17 6.68 9.39
N PRO A 38 2.70 7.81 9.88
CA PRO A 38 3.00 8.96 9.03
C PRO A 38 4.08 8.69 7.97
N GLU A 39 4.89 7.66 8.14
CA GLU A 39 5.90 7.27 7.14
C GLU A 39 5.31 6.42 6.01
N ALA A 40 4.14 5.84 6.20
CA ALA A 40 3.55 4.93 5.22
C ALA A 40 3.40 5.53 3.82
N PRO A 41 2.88 6.76 3.65
CA PRO A 41 2.77 7.32 2.30
C PRO A 41 4.11 7.50 1.61
N ILE A 42 5.15 7.85 2.35
CA ILE A 42 6.48 8.04 1.80
C ILE A 42 7.04 6.71 1.32
N ASP A 43 6.98 5.70 2.18
CA ASP A 43 7.53 4.38 1.87
C ASP A 43 6.77 3.67 0.76
N LEU A 44 5.44 3.72 0.80
CA LEU A 44 4.63 3.06 -0.21
C LEU A 44 4.77 3.73 -1.58
N ALA A 45 4.81 5.06 -1.63
CA ALA A 45 4.98 5.78 -2.87
C ALA A 45 6.34 5.50 -3.51
N ALA A 46 7.41 5.49 -2.71
CA ALA A 46 8.75 5.21 -3.20
C ALA A 46 8.85 3.80 -3.78
N TRP A 47 8.33 2.83 -3.06
CA TRP A 47 8.33 1.44 -3.54
C TRP A 47 7.50 1.29 -4.81
N ALA A 48 6.32 1.88 -4.83
CA ALA A 48 5.45 1.79 -6.01
C ALA A 48 6.14 2.37 -7.25
N ALA A 49 6.83 3.49 -7.09
CA ALA A 49 7.56 4.11 -8.20
C ALA A 49 8.68 3.20 -8.70
N GLU A 50 9.44 2.60 -7.79
CA GLU A 50 10.53 1.69 -8.17
C GLU A 50 10.03 0.44 -8.87
N ALA A 51 8.93 -0.11 -8.40
CA ALA A 51 8.38 -1.37 -8.92
C ALA A 51 7.44 -1.17 -10.11
N GLY A 52 7.10 0.09 -10.42
CA GLY A 52 6.19 0.40 -11.52
C GLY A 52 4.72 0.21 -11.19
N HIS A 53 4.38 0.09 -9.92
CA HIS A 53 2.99 -0.01 -9.50
C HIS A 53 2.31 1.35 -9.51
N SER A 54 1.01 1.39 -9.78
CA SER A 54 0.22 2.61 -9.62
C SER A 54 -0.02 2.86 -8.15
N TYR A 55 -0.04 4.14 -7.77
CA TYR A 55 -0.20 4.54 -6.38
C TYR A 55 -1.15 5.72 -6.28
N SER A 56 -2.10 5.64 -5.37
CA SER A 56 -2.95 6.75 -5.01
C SER A 56 -3.33 6.64 -3.55
N GLU A 57 -3.70 7.76 -2.94
CA GLU A 57 -4.09 7.76 -1.55
C GLU A 57 -5.38 8.53 -1.35
N MET A 58 -6.16 8.09 -0.36
CA MET A 58 -7.40 8.74 0.02
C MET A 58 -7.45 8.78 1.54
N ARG A 59 -7.61 9.97 2.10
CA ARG A 59 -7.73 10.11 3.54
C ARG A 59 -9.08 9.60 4.02
N ALA A 60 -9.06 8.76 5.03
CA ALA A 60 -10.29 8.30 5.67
C ALA A 60 -10.60 9.17 6.89
N GLU A 61 -11.86 9.17 7.31
CA GLU A 61 -12.33 10.03 8.39
C GLU A 61 -11.83 9.64 9.77
N ALA A 62 -11.48 8.39 9.98
CA ALA A 62 -11.15 7.87 11.31
C ALA A 62 -9.67 8.03 11.69
N GLY A 63 -8.94 8.94 11.03
CA GLY A 63 -7.54 9.19 11.37
C GLY A 63 -6.55 8.23 10.72
N TRP A 64 -6.99 7.45 9.73
CA TRP A 64 -6.13 6.57 8.95
C TRP A 64 -6.25 6.92 7.47
N THR A 65 -5.30 6.46 6.68
CA THR A 65 -5.28 6.73 5.25
C THR A 65 -5.39 5.42 4.49
N GLU A 66 -6.14 5.46 3.39
CA GLU A 66 -6.30 4.35 2.48
C GLU A 66 -5.40 4.56 1.27
N TYR A 67 -4.56 3.59 0.99
CA TYR A 67 -3.64 3.62 -0.16
C TYR A 67 -4.06 2.57 -1.15
N THR A 68 -4.24 2.98 -2.40
CA THR A 68 -4.63 2.07 -3.47
C THR A 68 -3.45 1.85 -4.40
N LEU A 69 -3.05 0.59 -4.54
CA LEU A 69 -1.92 0.20 -5.36
C LEU A 69 -2.39 -0.80 -6.40
N VAL A 70 -1.98 -0.59 -7.65
CA VAL A 70 -2.30 -1.53 -8.74
C VAL A 70 -1.01 -2.18 -9.19
N LYS A 71 -0.99 -3.52 -9.21
CA LYS A 71 0.21 -4.26 -9.57
C LYS A 71 0.63 -4.01 -11.01
N ALA A 72 1.92 -3.77 -11.20
CA ALA A 72 2.50 -3.50 -12.51
C ALA A 72 2.24 -4.66 -13.47
N ARG A 73 2.04 -4.30 -14.75
CA ARG A 73 1.78 -5.26 -15.82
C ARG A 73 3.03 -5.55 -16.64
N ALA A 74 4.14 -5.56 -16.07
CA ALA A 74 5.37 -5.76 -16.81
C ALA A 74 5.59 -7.20 -17.22
#